data_5125f57582801ee98b028bd24d25dd83
#
_entry.id   5125f57582801ee98b028bd24d25dd83
#
_cell.length_a   1.000
_cell.length_b   1.000
_cell.length_c   1.000
_cell.angle_alpha   90.00
_cell.angle_beta   90.00
_cell.angle_gamma   90.00
#
_symmetry.space_group_name_H-M   'P 1'
#
loop_
_entity.id
_entity.type
_entity.pdbx_description
1 polymer ?
#
loop_
_entity_poly.entity_id
_entity_poly.type
_entity_poly.pdbx_seq_one_letter_code
_entity_poly.pdbx_strand_id
1 'polypeptide(L)'
;MGRTIAVANQKGGVGKSTTAINLSACLAEKGKKVLTIDMDPQGNTTSGLGVDKNSVENTLYELLVGETDLEATIVKDVVENVDLIPSNVNLSGAEIELVGIDNKEYILKEITDKLKDNYDYIIIDCPPSLNMLTINALTAATSVLVPIQCEYYALEGLSQLIHTIELVRDRLNNTLEIEGVVFTMYDARTNLSLQVVENVKENLQQNIYKTIIPRNVRLAEAPSYGQPITLYDPRSTGAESYRLLAEEVINREDE
;
A
#
# COMPACT_ATOMS: atom_id res chain seq x y z
N MET A 1 -6.13 13.96 12.58
CA MET A 1 -6.43 12.54 12.61
C MET A 1 -5.75 11.92 11.42
N GLY A 2 -4.85 10.95 11.63
CA GLY A 2 -4.06 10.37 10.54
C GLY A 2 -4.91 9.68 9.48
N ARG A 3 -4.46 9.73 8.22
CA ARG A 3 -5.12 9.03 7.10
C ARG A 3 -4.59 7.61 6.96
N THR A 4 -5.50 6.66 6.79
CA THR A 4 -5.14 5.25 6.54
C THR A 4 -5.41 4.92 5.07
N ILE A 5 -4.37 4.68 4.29
CA ILE A 5 -4.44 4.43 2.85
C ILE A 5 -4.04 2.98 2.56
N ALA A 6 -4.97 2.19 2.02
CA ALA A 6 -4.66 0.85 1.52
C ALA A 6 -4.14 0.94 0.08
N VAL A 7 -2.98 0.35 -0.18
CA VAL A 7 -2.40 0.22 -1.54
C VAL A 7 -2.81 -1.14 -2.08
N ALA A 8 -3.84 -1.19 -2.90
CA ALA A 8 -4.49 -2.43 -3.30
C ALA A 8 -4.64 -2.59 -4.81
N ASN A 9 -4.42 -3.79 -5.29
CA ASN A 9 -4.79 -4.29 -6.61
C ASN A 9 -4.69 -5.82 -6.57
N GLN A 10 -5.68 -6.52 -7.11
CA GLN A 10 -5.66 -7.99 -7.15
C GLN A 10 -4.61 -8.58 -8.09
N LYS A 11 -4.13 -7.79 -9.07
CA LYS A 11 -3.06 -8.23 -9.97
C LYS A 11 -1.70 -8.17 -9.27
N GLY A 12 -0.95 -9.27 -9.37
CA GLY A 12 0.45 -9.31 -8.94
C GLY A 12 1.35 -8.48 -9.85
N GLY A 13 2.44 -7.94 -9.30
CA GLY A 13 3.47 -7.25 -10.08
C GLY A 13 3.11 -5.84 -10.59
N VAL A 14 2.01 -5.24 -10.14
CA VAL A 14 1.61 -3.88 -10.56
C VAL A 14 2.30 -2.76 -9.77
N GLY A 15 3.20 -3.08 -8.86
CA GLY A 15 3.95 -2.10 -8.08
C GLY A 15 3.29 -1.68 -6.76
N LYS A 16 2.44 -2.51 -6.14
CA LYS A 16 1.84 -2.22 -4.81
C LYS A 16 2.89 -1.97 -3.75
N SER A 17 3.74 -2.95 -3.46
CA SER A 17 4.80 -2.84 -2.44
C SER A 17 5.80 -1.73 -2.79
N THR A 18 6.16 -1.59 -4.07
CA THR A 18 7.01 -0.48 -4.54
C THR A 18 6.36 0.87 -4.22
N THR A 19 5.04 1.00 -4.43
CA THR A 19 4.30 2.23 -4.12
C THR A 19 4.21 2.44 -2.62
N ALA A 20 3.87 1.42 -1.83
CA ALA A 20 3.79 1.53 -0.37
C ALA A 20 5.13 2.00 0.23
N ILE A 21 6.25 1.36 -0.14
CA ILE A 21 7.61 1.72 0.31
C ILE A 21 7.95 3.17 -0.03
N ASN A 22 7.82 3.53 -1.32
CA ASN A 22 8.32 4.81 -1.80
C ASN A 22 7.39 5.98 -1.47
N LEU A 23 6.08 5.76 -1.42
CA LEU A 23 5.13 6.76 -0.94
C LEU A 23 5.38 7.05 0.55
N SER A 24 5.56 6.02 1.40
CA SER A 24 5.87 6.20 2.82
C SER A 24 7.15 7.02 3.02
N ALA A 25 8.22 6.69 2.31
CA ALA A 25 9.48 7.42 2.39
C ALA A 25 9.36 8.87 1.89
N CYS A 26 8.61 9.11 0.80
CA CYS A 26 8.42 10.46 0.27
C CYS A 26 7.50 11.34 1.14
N LEU A 27 6.48 10.75 1.78
CA LEU A 27 5.68 11.45 2.79
C LEU A 27 6.53 11.85 4.00
N ALA A 28 7.42 10.95 4.44
CA ALA A 28 8.36 11.21 5.53
C ALA A 28 9.38 12.30 5.17
N GLU A 29 9.91 12.35 3.93
CA GLU A 29 10.72 13.48 3.44
C GLU A 29 10.00 14.84 3.53
N LYS A 30 8.65 14.84 3.50
CA LYS A 30 7.82 16.04 3.69
C LYS A 30 7.49 16.32 5.16
N GLY A 31 8.16 15.65 6.09
CA GLY A 31 8.01 15.85 7.54
C GLY A 31 6.78 15.15 8.14
N LYS A 32 6.13 14.25 7.42
CA LYS A 32 5.01 13.48 7.93
C LYS A 32 5.50 12.26 8.72
N LYS A 33 4.81 11.91 9.81
CA LYS A 33 5.02 10.65 10.53
C LYS A 33 4.22 9.55 9.87
N VAL A 34 4.89 8.50 9.41
CA VAL A 34 4.28 7.43 8.61
C VAL A 34 4.43 6.09 9.33
N LEU A 35 3.34 5.33 9.41
CA LEU A 35 3.38 3.91 9.72
C LEU A 35 3.12 3.13 8.43
N THR A 36 4.00 2.22 8.08
CA THR A 36 3.77 1.27 6.99
C THR A 36 3.37 -0.08 7.58
N ILE A 37 2.31 -0.69 7.07
CA ILE A 37 1.87 -2.03 7.47
C ILE A 37 2.02 -2.94 6.25
N ASP A 38 2.88 -3.93 6.35
CA ASP A 38 3.05 -4.96 5.33
C ASP A 38 2.01 -6.07 5.56
N MET A 39 1.01 -6.17 4.68
CA MET A 39 -0.07 -7.15 4.79
C MET A 39 0.05 -8.27 3.74
N ASP A 40 1.17 -8.30 3.01
CA ASP A 40 1.48 -9.39 2.08
C ASP A 40 2.37 -10.44 2.77
N PRO A 41 1.96 -11.73 2.81
CA PRO A 41 2.80 -12.82 3.33
C PRO A 41 4.17 -12.95 2.64
N GLN A 42 4.32 -12.37 1.46
CA GLN A 42 5.62 -12.32 0.78
C GLN A 42 6.63 -11.40 1.50
N GLY A 43 6.19 -10.46 2.33
CA GLY A 43 7.05 -9.56 3.09
C GLY A 43 7.93 -8.68 2.22
N ASN A 44 7.42 -8.23 1.07
CA ASN A 44 8.20 -7.44 0.11
C ASN A 44 8.43 -6.00 0.62
N THR A 45 7.44 -5.42 1.25
CA THR A 45 7.56 -4.09 1.88
C THR A 45 8.48 -4.15 3.10
N THR A 46 8.40 -5.23 3.88
CA THR A 46 9.30 -5.49 5.01
C THR A 46 10.77 -5.50 4.56
N SER A 47 11.09 -6.35 3.59
CA SER A 47 12.45 -6.45 3.05
C SER A 47 12.89 -5.15 2.34
N GLY A 48 11.98 -4.49 1.61
CA GLY A 48 12.26 -3.26 0.88
C GLY A 48 12.52 -2.05 1.76
N LEU A 49 12.09 -2.09 3.03
CA LEU A 49 12.42 -1.11 4.07
C LEU A 49 13.58 -1.56 4.99
N GLY A 50 14.33 -2.59 4.59
CA GLY A 50 15.57 -3.01 5.24
C GLY A 50 15.40 -3.93 6.44
N VAL A 51 14.20 -4.42 6.74
CA VAL A 51 13.95 -5.36 7.82
C VAL A 51 14.08 -6.80 7.30
N ASP A 52 14.90 -7.61 7.97
CA ASP A 52 15.02 -9.03 7.62
C ASP A 52 13.79 -9.80 8.13
N LYS A 53 12.88 -10.09 7.23
CA LYS A 53 11.63 -10.81 7.50
C LYS A 53 11.82 -12.23 8.06
N ASN A 54 13.04 -12.81 7.95
CA ASN A 54 13.32 -14.14 8.46
C ASN A 54 13.82 -14.13 9.91
N SER A 55 14.26 -12.96 10.41
CA SER A 55 14.82 -12.80 11.75
C SER A 55 13.96 -11.97 12.68
N VAL A 56 12.95 -11.26 12.16
CA VAL A 56 12.02 -10.47 12.98
C VAL A 56 11.13 -11.40 13.81
N GLU A 57 11.06 -11.16 15.13
CA GLU A 57 10.36 -12.05 16.08
C GLU A 57 8.84 -11.80 16.07
N ASN A 58 8.43 -10.54 16.02
CA ASN A 58 7.01 -10.15 16.06
C ASN A 58 6.62 -9.53 14.74
N THR A 59 5.60 -10.09 14.10
CA THR A 59 5.07 -9.63 12.82
C THR A 59 3.57 -9.34 12.91
N LEU A 60 3.03 -8.86 11.82
CA LEU A 60 1.58 -8.67 11.71
C LEU A 60 0.80 -9.96 11.98
N TYR A 61 1.37 -11.14 11.70
CA TYR A 61 0.71 -12.40 11.98
C TYR A 61 0.43 -12.56 13.48
N GLU A 62 1.46 -12.52 14.32
CA GLU A 62 1.33 -12.66 15.78
C GLU A 62 0.41 -11.58 16.37
N LEU A 63 0.43 -10.37 15.78
CA LEU A 63 -0.45 -9.28 16.20
C LEU A 63 -1.93 -9.55 15.87
N LEU A 64 -2.23 -10.07 14.67
CA LEU A 64 -3.61 -10.36 14.24
C LEU A 64 -4.23 -11.52 15.02
N VAL A 65 -3.43 -12.52 15.40
CA VAL A 65 -3.91 -13.68 16.19
C VAL A 65 -3.86 -13.43 17.71
N GLY A 66 -3.36 -12.27 18.12
CA GLY A 66 -3.35 -11.86 19.54
C GLY A 66 -2.23 -12.49 20.38
N GLU A 67 -1.15 -12.94 19.75
CA GLU A 67 0.01 -13.55 20.41
C GLU A 67 1.09 -12.53 20.83
N THR A 68 1.00 -11.28 20.35
CA THR A 68 1.94 -10.21 20.69
C THR A 68 1.23 -8.88 20.89
N ASP A 69 1.92 -7.95 21.56
CA ASP A 69 1.46 -6.58 21.76
C ASP A 69 1.83 -5.69 20.57
N LEU A 70 0.99 -4.67 20.34
CA LEU A 70 1.18 -3.70 19.26
C LEU A 70 2.55 -3.00 19.30
N GLU A 71 2.98 -2.56 20.50
CA GLU A 71 4.25 -1.85 20.66
C GLU A 71 5.46 -2.75 20.37
N ALA A 72 5.37 -4.04 20.71
CA ALA A 72 6.42 -5.02 20.42
C ALA A 72 6.52 -5.40 18.94
N THR A 73 5.47 -5.13 18.17
CA THR A 73 5.43 -5.45 16.72
C THR A 73 5.96 -4.32 15.86
N ILE A 74 5.91 -3.06 16.33
CA ILE A 74 6.32 -1.91 15.53
C ILE A 74 7.84 -1.78 15.52
N VAL A 75 8.45 -1.93 14.34
CA VAL A 75 9.86 -1.61 14.10
C VAL A 75 9.97 -0.11 13.83
N LYS A 76 10.65 0.59 14.73
CA LYS A 76 10.76 2.04 14.69
C LYS A 76 11.85 2.51 13.72
N ASP A 77 11.60 3.66 13.08
CA ASP A 77 12.59 4.40 12.29
C ASP A 77 13.33 3.52 11.26
N VAL A 78 12.59 2.63 10.55
CA VAL A 78 13.18 1.84 9.45
C VAL A 78 13.72 2.74 8.33
N VAL A 79 13.11 3.90 8.17
CA VAL A 79 13.58 5.10 7.47
C VAL A 79 13.21 6.28 8.39
N GLU A 80 13.90 7.39 8.32
CA GLU A 80 13.59 8.59 9.13
C GLU A 80 12.09 8.94 9.02
N ASN A 81 11.39 9.01 10.16
CA ASN A 81 9.95 9.22 10.29
C ASN A 81 9.05 8.12 9.68
N VAL A 82 9.58 6.94 9.36
CA VAL A 82 8.80 5.77 8.92
C VAL A 82 8.99 4.63 9.90
N ASP A 83 7.89 4.21 10.52
CA ASP A 83 7.80 2.98 11.31
C ASP A 83 7.17 1.87 10.46
N LEU A 84 7.40 0.61 10.83
CA LEU A 84 6.92 -0.55 10.10
C LEU A 84 6.27 -1.57 11.04
N ILE A 85 5.10 -2.09 10.68
CA ILE A 85 4.60 -3.38 11.14
C ILE A 85 4.99 -4.42 10.07
N PRO A 86 5.96 -5.29 10.36
CA PRO A 86 6.53 -6.19 9.38
C PRO A 86 5.65 -7.42 9.11
N SER A 87 5.92 -8.09 7.99
CA SER A 87 5.28 -9.34 7.59
C SER A 87 6.29 -10.41 7.21
N ASN A 88 5.87 -11.66 7.31
CA ASN A 88 6.57 -12.80 6.77
C ASN A 88 5.59 -13.89 6.31
N VAL A 89 6.10 -15.04 5.87
CA VAL A 89 5.31 -16.15 5.32
C VAL A 89 4.25 -16.69 6.30
N ASN A 90 4.43 -16.52 7.63
CA ASN A 90 3.48 -16.99 8.64
C ASN A 90 2.13 -16.28 8.50
N LEU A 91 2.09 -15.07 7.97
CA LEU A 91 0.86 -14.31 7.76
C LEU A 91 -0.16 -15.07 6.86
N SER A 92 0.30 -16.01 6.03
CA SER A 92 -0.59 -16.91 5.29
C SER A 92 -1.46 -17.78 6.22
N GLY A 93 -0.99 -18.08 7.43
CA GLY A 93 -1.73 -18.83 8.44
C GLY A 93 -2.89 -18.05 9.04
N ALA A 94 -2.78 -16.74 9.11
CA ALA A 94 -3.81 -15.87 9.68
C ALA A 94 -5.17 -16.05 8.97
N GLU A 95 -5.19 -16.29 7.66
CA GLU A 95 -6.42 -16.50 6.91
C GLU A 95 -7.24 -17.71 7.42
N ILE A 96 -6.56 -18.74 7.90
CA ILE A 96 -7.20 -19.95 8.43
C ILE A 96 -7.65 -19.71 9.87
N GLU A 97 -6.79 -19.10 10.69
CA GLU A 97 -7.05 -18.89 12.12
C GLU A 97 -8.15 -17.86 12.36
N LEU A 98 -8.20 -16.81 11.54
CA LEU A 98 -9.24 -15.80 11.62
C LEU A 98 -10.65 -16.31 11.26
N VAL A 99 -10.79 -17.45 10.57
CA VAL A 99 -12.11 -17.99 10.17
C VAL A 99 -13.04 -18.20 11.36
N GLY A 100 -12.48 -18.60 12.52
CA GLY A 100 -13.25 -18.88 13.74
C GLY A 100 -13.48 -17.67 14.65
N ILE A 101 -12.98 -16.50 14.30
CA ILE A 101 -13.05 -15.30 15.14
C ILE A 101 -14.26 -14.44 14.72
N ASP A 102 -15.04 -14.01 15.71
CA ASP A 102 -16.12 -13.06 15.49
C ASP A 102 -15.56 -11.67 15.12
N ASN A 103 -16.21 -10.97 14.18
CA ASN A 103 -15.79 -9.66 13.69
C ASN A 103 -14.36 -9.63 13.11
N LYS A 104 -13.89 -10.74 12.57
CA LYS A 104 -12.54 -10.91 12.00
C LYS A 104 -12.19 -9.87 10.94
N GLU A 105 -13.16 -9.28 10.28
CA GLU A 105 -12.99 -8.24 9.28
C GLU A 105 -12.51 -6.90 9.88
N TYR A 106 -12.67 -6.71 11.20
CA TYR A 106 -12.38 -5.48 11.92
C TYR A 106 -11.09 -5.50 12.73
N ILE A 107 -10.37 -6.62 12.80
CA ILE A 107 -9.19 -6.78 13.66
C ILE A 107 -8.12 -5.73 13.32
N LEU A 108 -7.79 -5.56 12.04
CA LEU A 108 -6.82 -4.54 11.65
C LEU A 108 -7.33 -3.12 11.92
N LYS A 109 -8.64 -2.89 11.78
CA LYS A 109 -9.24 -1.60 12.10
C LYS A 109 -9.07 -1.25 13.58
N GLU A 110 -9.28 -2.20 14.48
CA GLU A 110 -9.07 -1.99 15.92
C GLU A 110 -7.61 -1.66 16.25
N ILE A 111 -6.67 -2.22 15.52
CA ILE A 111 -5.24 -1.92 15.64
C ILE A 111 -4.95 -0.51 15.12
N THR A 112 -5.39 -0.16 13.92
CA THR A 112 -5.12 1.15 13.31
C THR A 112 -5.83 2.28 14.05
N ASP A 113 -7.01 2.05 14.62
CA ASP A 113 -7.74 3.04 15.44
C ASP A 113 -6.97 3.47 16.69
N LYS A 114 -6.13 2.59 17.26
CA LYS A 114 -5.23 2.93 18.39
C LYS A 114 -4.03 3.77 17.97
N LEU A 115 -3.69 3.78 16.68
CA LEU A 115 -2.46 4.39 16.14
C LEU A 115 -2.71 5.70 15.37
N LYS A 116 -3.94 5.97 14.94
CA LYS A 116 -4.28 7.09 14.05
C LYS A 116 -3.94 8.49 14.58
N ASP A 117 -3.77 8.63 15.88
CA ASP A 117 -3.39 9.91 16.49
C ASP A 117 -1.86 10.05 16.65
N ASN A 118 -1.10 8.97 16.42
CA ASN A 118 0.36 8.94 16.52
C ASN A 118 1.06 9.17 15.17
N TYR A 119 0.35 8.96 14.07
CA TYR A 119 0.87 9.06 12.70
C TYR A 119 0.00 9.97 11.84
N ASP A 120 0.63 10.71 10.92
CA ASP A 120 -0.08 11.50 9.91
C ASP A 120 -0.66 10.58 8.82
N TYR A 121 0.07 9.50 8.49
CA TYR A 121 -0.33 8.50 7.52
C TYR A 121 -0.08 7.09 8.02
N ILE A 122 -1.03 6.19 7.75
CA ILE A 122 -0.86 4.74 7.85
C ILE A 122 -1.01 4.18 6.43
N ILE A 123 0.05 3.59 5.88
CA ILE A 123 0.07 3.00 4.53
C ILE A 123 0.03 1.49 4.66
N ILE A 124 -0.98 0.84 4.09
CA ILE A 124 -1.16 -0.62 4.15
C ILE A 124 -0.84 -1.21 2.78
N ASP A 125 0.21 -2.03 2.68
CA ASP A 125 0.54 -2.81 1.48
C ASP A 125 -0.29 -4.09 1.43
N CYS A 126 -1.21 -4.19 0.47
CA CYS A 126 -2.13 -5.31 0.36
C CYS A 126 -1.56 -6.44 -0.52
N PRO A 127 -1.87 -7.73 -0.21
CA PRO A 127 -1.50 -8.86 -1.05
C PRO A 127 -2.21 -8.82 -2.42
N PRO A 128 -1.73 -9.59 -3.43
CA PRO A 128 -2.34 -9.66 -4.75
C PRO A 128 -3.56 -10.59 -4.80
N SER A 129 -4.47 -10.46 -3.83
CA SER A 129 -5.66 -11.30 -3.70
C SER A 129 -6.76 -10.53 -2.99
N LEU A 130 -8.01 -10.87 -3.23
CA LEU A 130 -9.17 -10.29 -2.54
C LEU A 130 -9.65 -11.23 -1.43
N ASN A 131 -8.73 -11.60 -0.54
CA ASN A 131 -8.94 -12.50 0.58
C ASN A 131 -9.22 -11.74 1.89
N MET A 132 -9.24 -12.47 3.02
CA MET A 132 -9.52 -11.91 4.35
C MET A 132 -8.52 -10.81 4.75
N LEU A 133 -7.25 -10.94 4.36
CA LEU A 133 -6.23 -9.91 4.63
C LEU A 133 -6.57 -8.60 3.92
N THR A 134 -6.89 -8.66 2.62
CA THR A 134 -7.31 -7.47 1.86
C THR A 134 -8.60 -6.87 2.41
N ILE A 135 -9.57 -7.69 2.83
CA ILE A 135 -10.80 -7.19 3.45
C ILE A 135 -10.50 -6.45 4.76
N ASN A 136 -9.61 -6.97 5.61
CA ASN A 136 -9.16 -6.27 6.81
C ASN A 136 -8.50 -4.92 6.48
N ALA A 137 -7.63 -4.89 5.46
CA ALA A 137 -6.99 -3.66 5.02
C ALA A 137 -8.01 -2.61 4.56
N LEU A 138 -8.98 -3.01 3.72
CA LEU A 138 -10.03 -2.12 3.23
C LEU A 138 -11.00 -1.67 4.33
N THR A 139 -11.27 -2.53 5.31
CA THR A 139 -12.12 -2.19 6.47
C THR A 139 -11.45 -1.17 7.38
N ALA A 140 -10.11 -1.26 7.53
CA ALA A 140 -9.32 -0.34 8.33
C ALA A 140 -9.01 0.99 7.62
N ALA A 141 -8.98 1.00 6.28
CA ALA A 141 -8.56 2.16 5.50
C ALA A 141 -9.64 3.26 5.46
N THR A 142 -9.18 4.50 5.35
CA THR A 142 -10.04 5.65 4.97
C THR A 142 -10.19 5.72 3.46
N SER A 143 -9.14 5.33 2.72
CA SER A 143 -9.15 5.35 1.27
C SER A 143 -8.24 4.28 0.64
N VAL A 144 -8.42 4.05 -0.67
CA VAL A 144 -7.68 3.05 -1.44
C VAL A 144 -6.92 3.73 -2.58
N LEU A 145 -5.60 3.62 -2.55
CA LEU A 145 -4.73 3.98 -3.67
C LEU A 145 -4.53 2.75 -4.55
N VAL A 146 -4.80 2.89 -5.85
CA VAL A 146 -4.81 1.77 -6.79
C VAL A 146 -3.68 1.91 -7.82
N PRO A 147 -2.54 1.22 -7.64
CA PRO A 147 -1.51 1.15 -8.67
C PRO A 147 -1.99 0.28 -9.83
N ILE A 148 -1.86 0.80 -11.05
CA ILE A 148 -2.21 0.09 -12.29
C ILE A 148 -1.01 0.07 -13.22
N GLN A 149 -0.55 -1.13 -13.59
CA GLN A 149 0.42 -1.28 -14.64
C GLN A 149 -0.23 -1.03 -16.01
N CYS A 150 0.46 -0.27 -16.89
CA CYS A 150 -0.02 0.04 -18.24
C CYS A 150 0.06 -1.17 -19.18
N GLU A 151 -0.80 -2.18 -18.94
CA GLU A 151 -0.91 -3.42 -19.71
C GLU A 151 -2.35 -3.69 -20.14
N TYR A 152 -2.55 -4.56 -21.14
CA TYR A 152 -3.83 -4.82 -21.79
C TYR A 152 -4.97 -5.19 -20.81
N TYR A 153 -4.71 -6.00 -19.80
CA TYR A 153 -5.72 -6.44 -18.82
C TYR A 153 -5.90 -5.49 -17.61
N ALA A 154 -5.43 -4.25 -17.71
CA ALA A 154 -5.49 -3.28 -16.61
C ALA A 154 -6.92 -2.97 -16.16
N LEU A 155 -7.85 -2.81 -17.10
CA LEU A 155 -9.25 -2.46 -16.84
C LEU A 155 -10.04 -3.58 -16.16
N GLU A 156 -9.82 -4.85 -16.55
CA GLU A 156 -10.53 -5.98 -15.96
C GLU A 156 -10.23 -6.10 -14.46
N GLY A 157 -8.94 -6.06 -14.09
CA GLY A 157 -8.53 -6.11 -12.69
C GLY A 157 -9.03 -4.91 -11.89
N LEU A 158 -9.08 -3.73 -12.51
CA LEU A 158 -9.60 -2.53 -11.87
C LEU A 158 -11.09 -2.64 -11.56
N SER A 159 -11.90 -3.11 -12.51
CA SER A 159 -13.35 -3.26 -12.32
C SER A 159 -13.69 -4.24 -11.20
N GLN A 160 -12.94 -5.33 -11.08
CA GLN A 160 -13.13 -6.31 -10.00
C GLN A 160 -12.75 -5.71 -8.63
N LEU A 161 -11.66 -4.94 -8.56
CA LEU A 161 -11.27 -4.25 -7.33
C LEU A 161 -12.31 -3.21 -6.92
N ILE A 162 -12.81 -2.39 -7.85
CA ILE A 162 -13.86 -1.39 -7.57
C ILE A 162 -15.09 -2.07 -6.99
N HIS A 163 -15.55 -3.16 -7.59
CA HIS A 163 -16.67 -3.93 -7.07
C HIS A 163 -16.43 -4.41 -5.63
N THR A 164 -15.21 -4.87 -5.32
CA THR A 164 -14.88 -5.28 -3.96
C THR A 164 -14.86 -4.09 -2.99
N ILE A 165 -14.32 -2.94 -3.40
CA ILE A 165 -14.35 -1.70 -2.59
C ILE A 165 -15.80 -1.30 -2.30
N GLU A 166 -16.69 -1.36 -3.27
CA GLU A 166 -18.13 -1.07 -3.10
C GLU A 166 -18.78 -2.04 -2.11
N LEU A 167 -18.51 -3.34 -2.20
CA LEU A 167 -19.02 -4.33 -1.24
C LEU A 167 -18.51 -4.08 0.19
N VAL A 168 -17.24 -3.73 0.35
CA VAL A 168 -16.68 -3.37 1.67
C VAL A 168 -17.31 -2.09 2.18
N ARG A 169 -17.45 -1.07 1.34
CA ARG A 169 -18.12 0.20 1.69
C ARG A 169 -19.54 -0.02 2.16
N ASP A 170 -20.30 -0.84 1.46
CA ASP A 170 -21.71 -1.05 1.77
C ASP A 170 -21.93 -1.88 3.06
N ARG A 171 -20.99 -2.76 3.42
CA ARG A 171 -21.20 -3.74 4.49
C ARG A 171 -20.31 -3.56 5.73
N LEU A 172 -19.08 -3.05 5.56
CA LEU A 172 -18.05 -3.06 6.59
C LEU A 172 -17.51 -1.65 6.91
N ASN A 173 -17.33 -0.78 5.90
CA ASN A 173 -16.68 0.52 6.06
C ASN A 173 -17.33 1.56 5.15
N ASN A 174 -18.40 2.19 5.63
CA ASN A 174 -19.20 3.14 4.85
C ASN A 174 -18.48 4.45 4.47
N THR A 175 -17.30 4.69 5.03
CA THR A 175 -16.46 5.87 4.74
C THR A 175 -15.34 5.57 3.75
N LEU A 176 -15.22 4.31 3.28
CA LEU A 176 -14.16 3.93 2.36
C LEU A 176 -14.31 4.60 1.00
N GLU A 177 -13.28 5.31 0.57
CA GLU A 177 -13.24 6.00 -0.71
C GLU A 177 -12.09 5.51 -1.59
N ILE A 178 -12.16 5.77 -2.90
CA ILE A 178 -11.02 5.56 -3.78
C ILE A 178 -10.16 6.82 -3.71
N GLU A 179 -8.97 6.70 -3.11
CA GLU A 179 -7.96 7.75 -3.03
C GLU A 179 -7.56 8.23 -4.43
N GLY A 180 -7.26 7.27 -5.27
CA GLY A 180 -6.95 7.51 -6.66
C GLY A 180 -6.25 6.34 -7.33
N VAL A 181 -6.23 6.41 -8.66
CA VAL A 181 -5.50 5.48 -9.52
C VAL A 181 -4.17 6.10 -9.90
N VAL A 182 -3.07 5.38 -9.71
CA VAL A 182 -1.73 5.74 -10.17
C VAL A 182 -1.23 4.76 -11.23
N PHE A 183 -0.83 5.28 -12.38
CA PHE A 183 -0.23 4.47 -13.43
C PHE A 183 1.23 4.16 -13.10
N THR A 184 1.59 2.88 -13.21
CA THR A 184 2.93 2.38 -12.90
C THR A 184 3.57 1.72 -14.12
N MET A 185 4.90 1.62 -14.09
CA MET A 185 5.70 1.00 -15.17
C MET A 185 5.35 1.54 -16.56
N TYR A 186 5.00 2.82 -16.61
CA TYR A 186 4.67 3.50 -17.86
C TYR A 186 5.90 3.56 -18.75
N ASP A 187 5.73 3.17 -20.02
CA ASP A 187 6.76 3.28 -21.04
C ASP A 187 6.25 4.18 -22.19
N ALA A 188 6.73 5.42 -22.22
CA ALA A 188 6.35 6.41 -23.23
C ALA A 188 6.68 6.02 -24.67
N ARG A 189 7.51 4.99 -24.88
CA ARG A 189 7.88 4.47 -26.22
C ARG A 189 6.81 3.55 -26.79
N THR A 190 5.83 3.12 -26.01
CA THR A 190 4.81 2.17 -26.42
C THR A 190 3.44 2.84 -26.56
N ASN A 191 2.76 2.60 -27.68
CA ASN A 191 1.38 3.04 -27.85
C ASN A 191 0.42 2.36 -26.85
N LEU A 192 0.75 1.15 -26.40
CA LEU A 192 -0.05 0.41 -25.42
C LEU A 192 -0.19 1.20 -24.12
N SER A 193 0.90 1.73 -23.59
CA SER A 193 0.85 2.52 -22.34
C SER A 193 -0.06 3.72 -22.46
N LEU A 194 -0.01 4.43 -23.59
CA LEU A 194 -0.87 5.57 -23.85
C LEU A 194 -2.35 5.15 -23.93
N GLN A 195 -2.66 4.10 -24.71
CA GLN A 195 -4.02 3.58 -24.86
C GLN A 195 -4.63 3.12 -23.54
N VAL A 196 -3.84 2.48 -22.67
CA VAL A 196 -4.33 2.06 -21.34
C VAL A 196 -4.67 3.28 -20.48
N VAL A 197 -3.82 4.31 -20.48
CA VAL A 197 -4.10 5.55 -19.74
C VAL A 197 -5.37 6.22 -20.25
N GLU A 198 -5.55 6.34 -21.57
CA GLU A 198 -6.75 6.92 -22.17
C GLU A 198 -8.01 6.11 -21.81
N ASN A 199 -7.96 4.78 -22.00
CA ASN A 199 -9.09 3.90 -21.67
C ASN A 199 -9.49 3.95 -20.19
N VAL A 200 -8.51 4.00 -19.27
CA VAL A 200 -8.82 4.14 -17.84
C VAL A 200 -9.48 5.50 -17.58
N LYS A 201 -8.96 6.59 -18.17
CA LYS A 201 -9.55 7.93 -18.03
C LYS A 201 -10.96 8.04 -18.57
N GLU A 202 -11.28 7.37 -19.67
CA GLU A 202 -12.61 7.37 -20.28
C GLU A 202 -13.63 6.56 -19.47
N ASN A 203 -13.20 5.45 -18.85
CA ASN A 203 -14.09 4.52 -18.15
C ASN A 203 -14.17 4.78 -16.62
N LEU A 204 -13.17 5.44 -16.04
CA LEU A 204 -13.16 5.84 -14.65
C LEU A 204 -13.40 7.35 -14.56
N GLN A 205 -14.58 7.72 -14.11
CA GLN A 205 -14.90 9.10 -13.72
C GLN A 205 -14.31 9.45 -12.34
N GLN A 206 -13.33 8.69 -11.87
CA GLN A 206 -12.81 8.71 -10.51
C GLN A 206 -11.42 9.35 -10.45
N ASN A 207 -10.98 9.67 -9.26
CA ASN A 207 -9.70 10.31 -8.98
C ASN A 207 -8.52 9.57 -9.60
N ILE A 208 -7.95 10.13 -10.65
CA ILE A 208 -6.71 9.64 -11.27
C ILE A 208 -5.62 10.63 -10.90
N TYR A 209 -4.49 10.12 -10.40
CA TYR A 209 -3.32 10.95 -10.14
C TYR A 209 -2.74 11.49 -11.44
N LYS A 210 -2.29 12.76 -11.41
CA LYS A 210 -1.57 13.37 -12.54
C LYS A 210 -0.20 12.72 -12.70
N THR A 211 0.40 12.33 -11.58
CA THR A 211 1.68 11.65 -11.53
C THR A 211 1.58 10.25 -12.13
N ILE A 212 2.54 9.94 -12.99
CA ILE A 212 2.73 8.61 -13.59
C ILE A 212 4.11 8.09 -13.18
N ILE A 213 4.15 6.85 -12.67
CA ILE A 213 5.41 6.20 -12.30
C ILE A 213 6.00 5.50 -13.53
N PRO A 214 7.16 5.94 -14.03
CA PRO A 214 7.77 5.35 -15.22
C PRO A 214 8.36 3.96 -14.93
N ARG A 215 8.54 3.15 -15.95
CA ARG A 215 9.39 1.97 -15.87
C ARG A 215 10.82 2.42 -15.59
N ASN A 216 11.35 2.04 -14.42
CA ASN A 216 12.65 2.49 -13.93
C ASN A 216 13.39 1.31 -13.27
N VAL A 217 14.60 1.02 -13.75
CA VAL A 217 15.43 -0.08 -13.25
C VAL A 217 15.82 0.16 -11.79
N ARG A 218 16.08 1.42 -11.40
CA ARG A 218 16.47 1.77 -10.02
C ARG A 218 15.37 1.43 -9.01
N LEU A 219 14.09 1.61 -9.39
CA LEU A 219 12.96 1.17 -8.56
C LEU A 219 12.90 -0.35 -8.37
N ALA A 220 13.37 -1.11 -9.36
CA ALA A 220 13.42 -2.57 -9.25
C ALA A 220 14.64 -3.06 -8.44
N GLU A 221 15.75 -2.32 -8.46
CA GLU A 221 16.99 -2.64 -7.73
C GLU A 221 16.90 -2.28 -6.25
N ALA A 222 16.33 -1.13 -5.91
CA ALA A 222 16.31 -0.56 -4.56
C ALA A 222 15.86 -1.55 -3.46
N PRO A 223 14.78 -2.36 -3.65
CA PRO A 223 14.36 -3.34 -2.64
C PRO A 223 15.40 -4.42 -2.32
N SER A 224 16.28 -4.77 -3.27
CA SER A 224 17.36 -5.74 -3.02
C SER A 224 18.45 -5.20 -2.10
N TYR A 225 18.48 -3.89 -1.88
CA TYR A 225 19.35 -3.21 -0.93
C TYR A 225 18.61 -2.82 0.37
N GLY A 226 17.33 -3.17 0.50
CA GLY A 226 16.51 -2.80 1.65
C GLY A 226 16.32 -1.30 1.79
N GLN A 227 16.25 -0.57 0.68
CA GLN A 227 16.16 0.89 0.68
C GLN A 227 15.02 1.39 -0.20
N PRO A 228 14.26 2.42 0.22
CA PRO A 228 13.40 3.16 -0.70
C PRO A 228 14.23 3.89 -1.75
N ILE A 229 13.60 4.24 -2.87
CA ILE A 229 14.28 4.90 -4.00
C ILE A 229 14.91 6.23 -3.61
N THR A 230 14.34 6.93 -2.65
CA THR A 230 14.84 8.22 -2.15
C THR A 230 16.20 8.11 -1.46
N LEU A 231 16.53 6.94 -0.89
CA LEU A 231 17.84 6.64 -0.30
C LEU A 231 18.77 5.95 -1.30
N TYR A 232 18.22 5.05 -2.14
CA TYR A 232 19.00 4.27 -3.09
C TYR A 232 19.51 5.10 -4.27
N ASP A 233 18.63 5.87 -4.91
CA ASP A 233 18.98 6.79 -6.00
C ASP A 233 18.05 8.02 -5.98
N PRO A 234 18.37 9.00 -5.11
CA PRO A 234 17.51 10.17 -4.86
C PRO A 234 17.30 11.08 -6.05
N ARG A 235 18.13 10.94 -7.12
CA ARG A 235 18.04 11.75 -8.34
C ARG A 235 17.41 11.01 -9.51
N SER A 236 16.98 9.76 -9.31
CA SER A 236 16.31 9.00 -10.35
C SER A 236 14.93 9.56 -10.68
N THR A 237 14.48 9.34 -11.91
CA THR A 237 13.10 9.68 -12.31
C THR A 237 12.05 8.97 -11.47
N GLY A 238 12.38 7.77 -10.93
CA GLY A 238 11.53 7.06 -10.00
C GLY A 238 11.36 7.80 -8.68
N ALA A 239 12.44 8.32 -8.09
CA ALA A 239 12.39 9.11 -6.86
C ALA A 239 11.58 10.41 -7.06
N GLU A 240 11.82 11.12 -8.17
CA GLU A 240 11.07 12.32 -8.51
C GLU A 240 9.57 12.04 -8.64
N SER A 241 9.19 10.98 -9.37
CA SER A 241 7.79 10.62 -9.55
C SER A 241 7.09 10.26 -8.23
N TYR A 242 7.75 9.55 -7.31
CA TYR A 242 7.15 9.26 -6.01
C TYR A 242 7.05 10.49 -5.10
N ARG A 243 7.99 11.45 -5.19
CA ARG A 243 7.85 12.75 -4.49
C ARG A 243 6.65 13.54 -5.00
N LEU A 244 6.44 13.57 -6.33
CA LEU A 244 5.26 14.20 -6.93
C LEU A 244 3.96 13.50 -6.49
N LEU A 245 3.95 12.17 -6.45
CA LEU A 245 2.79 11.41 -5.95
C LEU A 245 2.50 11.75 -4.48
N ALA A 246 3.53 11.82 -3.63
CA ALA A 246 3.36 12.21 -2.23
C ALA A 246 2.81 13.63 -2.08
N GLU A 247 3.24 14.58 -2.91
CA GLU A 247 2.69 15.93 -2.97
C GLU A 247 1.22 15.93 -3.37
N GLU A 248 0.82 15.14 -4.38
CA GLU A 248 -0.58 15.02 -4.75
C GLU A 248 -1.43 14.39 -3.64
N VAL A 249 -0.90 13.38 -2.91
CA VAL A 249 -1.59 12.77 -1.77
C VAL A 249 -1.81 13.78 -0.65
N ILE A 250 -0.80 14.60 -0.33
CA ILE A 250 -0.91 15.65 0.70
C ILE A 250 -1.91 16.72 0.26
N ASN A 251 -1.85 17.19 -0.97
CA ASN A 251 -2.72 18.29 -1.45
C ASN A 251 -4.20 17.89 -1.52
N ARG A 252 -4.51 16.59 -1.63
CA ARG A 252 -5.91 16.09 -1.57
C ARG A 252 -6.50 16.09 -0.17
N GLU A 253 -5.72 16.39 0.87
CA GLU A 253 -6.23 16.62 2.23
C GLU A 253 -6.98 17.95 2.33
N ASP A 254 -6.64 18.91 1.45
CA ASP A 254 -7.16 20.28 1.51
C ASP A 254 -8.39 20.50 0.61
N GLU A 255 -8.78 19.48 -0.20
CA GLU A 255 -9.98 19.49 -1.06
C GLU A 255 -11.18 18.79 -0.40
#